data_9d6db3412df5369b37f10e07b53ad087
#
_entry.id   9d6db3412df5369b37f10e07b53ad087
#
_cell.length_a   1.000
_cell.length_b   1.000
_cell.length_c   1.000
_cell.angle_alpha   90.00
_cell.angle_beta   90.00
_cell.angle_gamma   90.00
#
_symmetry.space_group_name_H-M   'P 1'
#
loop_
_entity.id
_entity.type
_entity.pdbx_description
1 polymer ?
#
loop_
_entity_poly.entity_id
_entity_poly.type
_entity_poly.pdbx_seq_one_letter_code
_entity_poly.pdbx_strand_id
1 'polypeptide(L)'
;MPTPPVILLLSGSLRAGSSNDRVLRTARAVAEQAPEPLEAVLYEGLAGLPHFNPDDDHDPLPAPVAALRAAIDGAAAVLICAPEYAGTLPGSFKNLLDWTVGGTEICDKPVAWVNAAAPGRGEGAAATLRTVLGHTGAAVVEEACVRVPVGGGEPAADGLLTDPAAREDLARVLALLAAAARETGGA
;
A
#
# COMPACT_ATOMS: atom_id res chain seq x y z
N MET A 1 -16.33 2.70 -22.26
CA MET A 1 -16.32 2.74 -20.80
C MET A 1 -14.93 3.16 -20.37
N PRO A 2 -14.77 4.13 -19.47
CA PRO A 2 -13.46 4.44 -18.93
C PRO A 2 -12.90 3.21 -18.20
N THR A 3 -11.61 3.00 -18.29
CA THR A 3 -10.92 1.93 -17.55
C THR A 3 -11.05 2.20 -16.05
N PRO A 4 -11.38 1.20 -15.21
CA PRO A 4 -11.47 1.40 -13.78
C PRO A 4 -10.10 1.85 -13.22
N PRO A 5 -10.08 2.73 -12.19
CA PRO A 5 -8.85 3.10 -11.54
C PRO A 5 -8.23 1.88 -10.85
N VAL A 6 -6.92 1.72 -10.97
CA VAL A 6 -6.15 0.67 -10.32
C VAL A 6 -5.55 1.21 -9.03
N ILE A 7 -5.83 0.56 -7.90
CA ILE A 7 -5.14 0.81 -6.62
C ILE A 7 -4.10 -0.27 -6.39
N LEU A 8 -2.84 0.11 -6.32
CA LEU A 8 -1.74 -0.80 -5.99
C LEU A 8 -1.70 -1.04 -4.48
N LEU A 9 -1.71 -2.31 -4.07
CA LEU A 9 -1.66 -2.72 -2.67
C LEU A 9 -0.24 -3.18 -2.32
N LEU A 10 0.44 -2.45 -1.43
CA LEU A 10 1.81 -2.72 -1.00
C LEU A 10 1.84 -3.30 0.41
N SER A 11 2.19 -4.58 0.53
CA SER A 11 2.44 -5.22 1.83
C SER A 11 3.87 -4.96 2.29
N GLY A 12 4.03 -4.43 3.53
CA GLY A 12 5.34 -4.29 4.16
C GLY A 12 5.84 -5.57 4.86
N SER A 13 5.12 -6.69 4.77
CA SER A 13 5.48 -7.95 5.41
C SER A 13 5.92 -8.99 4.40
N LEU A 14 7.06 -9.62 4.67
CA LEU A 14 7.52 -10.80 3.91
C LEU A 14 6.92 -12.11 4.42
N ARG A 15 6.22 -12.09 5.56
CA ARG A 15 5.64 -13.29 6.14
C ARG A 15 4.32 -13.63 5.44
N ALA A 16 4.22 -14.82 4.86
CA ALA A 16 2.99 -15.33 4.28
C ALA A 16 1.86 -15.37 5.33
N GLY A 17 0.65 -14.94 4.92
CA GLY A 17 -0.53 -14.90 5.80
C GLY A 17 -0.39 -13.95 7.00
N SER A 18 0.46 -12.93 6.90
CA SER A 18 0.55 -11.89 7.93
C SER A 18 -0.76 -11.10 8.06
N SER A 19 -0.96 -10.43 9.21
CA SER A 19 -2.11 -9.53 9.37
C SER A 19 -2.17 -8.46 8.29
N ASN A 20 -1.02 -7.96 7.84
CA ASN A 20 -0.95 -6.95 6.78
C ASN A 20 -1.40 -7.53 5.42
N ASP A 21 -0.94 -8.75 5.09
CA ASP A 21 -1.38 -9.45 3.87
C ASP A 21 -2.89 -9.73 3.91
N ARG A 22 -3.42 -10.17 5.06
CA ARG A 22 -4.86 -10.41 5.24
C ARG A 22 -5.70 -9.14 5.03
N VAL A 23 -5.26 -8.00 5.58
CA VAL A 23 -5.92 -6.70 5.36
C VAL A 23 -5.95 -6.36 3.87
N LEU A 24 -4.83 -6.46 3.17
CA LEU A 24 -4.75 -6.09 1.75
C LEU A 24 -5.52 -7.08 0.85
N ARG A 25 -5.50 -8.37 1.14
CA ARG A 25 -6.34 -9.36 0.43
C ARG A 25 -7.82 -9.08 0.65
N THR A 26 -8.20 -8.67 1.87
CA THR A 26 -9.58 -8.25 2.16
C THR A 26 -9.94 -6.99 1.40
N ALA A 27 -9.05 -5.99 1.34
CA ALA A 27 -9.25 -4.80 0.54
C ALA A 27 -9.48 -5.12 -0.94
N ARG A 28 -8.71 -6.07 -1.51
CA ARG A 28 -8.93 -6.54 -2.88
C ARG A 28 -10.32 -7.15 -3.07
N ALA A 29 -10.72 -8.06 -2.17
CA ALA A 29 -12.03 -8.69 -2.23
C ALA A 29 -13.19 -7.69 -2.03
N VAL A 30 -12.96 -6.62 -1.28
CA VAL A 30 -13.92 -5.49 -1.12
C VAL A 30 -13.99 -4.66 -2.40
N ALA A 31 -12.86 -4.39 -3.06
CA ALA A 31 -12.83 -3.68 -4.33
C ALA A 31 -13.65 -4.39 -5.43
N GLU A 32 -13.58 -5.73 -5.49
CA GLU A 32 -14.37 -6.55 -6.42
C GLU A 32 -15.88 -6.42 -6.22
N GLN A 33 -16.33 -5.98 -5.03
CA GLN A 33 -17.73 -5.79 -4.64
C GLN A 33 -18.14 -4.30 -4.65
N ALA A 34 -17.23 -3.40 -5.04
CA ALA A 34 -17.50 -1.97 -5.03
C ALA A 34 -18.62 -1.61 -6.02
N PRO A 35 -19.51 -0.66 -5.65
CA PRO A 35 -20.59 -0.23 -6.53
C PRO A 35 -20.09 0.48 -7.81
N GLU A 36 -18.95 1.15 -7.72
CA GLU A 36 -18.23 1.71 -8.87
C GLU A 36 -17.06 0.81 -9.24
N PRO A 37 -16.79 0.58 -10.54
CA PRO A 37 -15.69 -0.26 -10.97
C PRO A 37 -14.35 0.23 -10.40
N LEU A 38 -13.67 -0.66 -9.68
CA LEU A 38 -12.37 -0.41 -9.03
C LEU A 38 -11.54 -1.69 -9.10
N GLU A 39 -10.28 -1.57 -9.49
CA GLU A 39 -9.34 -2.68 -9.46
C GLU A 39 -8.34 -2.49 -8.31
N ALA A 40 -8.06 -3.55 -7.56
CA ALA A 40 -7.05 -3.54 -6.50
C ALA A 40 -6.05 -4.68 -6.74
N VAL A 41 -4.78 -4.32 -6.96
CA VAL A 41 -3.71 -5.24 -7.37
C VAL A 41 -2.66 -5.36 -6.28
N LEU A 42 -2.41 -6.59 -5.81
CA LEU A 42 -1.32 -6.87 -4.85
C LEU A 42 0.03 -6.86 -5.55
N TYR A 43 0.98 -6.12 -5.00
CA TYR A 43 2.38 -6.19 -5.41
C TYR A 43 3.07 -7.34 -4.65
N GLU A 44 3.60 -8.31 -5.38
CA GLU A 44 4.22 -9.50 -4.80
C GLU A 44 5.75 -9.49 -4.88
N GLY A 45 6.35 -8.39 -5.39
CA GLY A 45 7.79 -8.30 -5.68
C GLY A 45 8.70 -7.91 -4.51
N LEU A 46 8.15 -7.60 -3.31
CA LEU A 46 8.94 -7.05 -2.18
C LEU A 46 10.17 -7.88 -1.83
N ALA A 47 10.05 -9.21 -1.79
CA ALA A 47 11.14 -10.11 -1.40
C ALA A 47 12.28 -10.17 -2.43
N GLY A 48 12.00 -9.81 -3.68
CA GLY A 48 12.96 -9.86 -4.80
C GLY A 48 13.71 -8.56 -5.05
N LEU A 49 13.40 -7.49 -4.32
CA LEU A 49 14.10 -6.22 -4.49
C LEU A 49 15.54 -6.30 -3.97
N PRO A 50 16.54 -5.91 -4.77
CA PRO A 50 17.91 -5.77 -4.27
C PRO A 50 17.98 -4.66 -3.22
N HIS A 51 19.00 -4.65 -2.39
CA HIS A 51 19.27 -3.51 -1.53
C HIS A 51 19.51 -2.27 -2.38
N PHE A 52 18.87 -1.15 -1.98
CA PHE A 52 19.05 0.12 -2.67
C PHE A 52 20.52 0.54 -2.63
N ASN A 53 21.03 0.84 -3.81
CA ASN A 53 22.34 1.45 -4.00
C ASN A 53 22.17 2.55 -5.05
N PRO A 54 22.54 3.81 -4.74
CA PRO A 54 22.47 4.90 -5.72
C PRO A 54 23.23 4.63 -7.01
N ASP A 55 24.30 3.81 -6.95
CA ASP A 55 25.09 3.45 -8.12
C ASP A 55 24.34 2.53 -9.10
N ASP A 56 23.26 1.88 -8.65
CA ASP A 56 22.42 1.00 -9.44
C ASP A 56 21.10 1.70 -9.88
N ASP A 57 20.88 2.95 -9.45
CA ASP A 57 19.65 3.72 -9.73
C ASP A 57 19.79 4.53 -11.03
N HIS A 58 20.01 3.85 -12.12
CA HIS A 58 20.11 4.38 -13.47
C HIS A 58 19.67 3.34 -14.51
N ASP A 59 19.38 3.79 -15.74
CA ASP A 59 19.03 2.87 -16.83
C ASP A 59 20.25 2.08 -17.34
N PRO A 60 20.10 0.76 -17.57
CA PRO A 60 18.91 -0.04 -17.27
C PRO A 60 18.80 -0.37 -15.76
N LEU A 61 17.63 -0.10 -15.17
CA LEU A 61 17.35 -0.48 -13.79
C LEU A 61 17.42 -2.00 -13.57
N PRO A 62 17.74 -2.47 -12.35
CA PRO A 62 17.53 -3.88 -11.99
C PRO A 62 16.09 -4.29 -12.28
N ALA A 63 15.87 -5.45 -12.89
CA ALA A 63 14.55 -5.87 -13.35
C ALA A 63 13.44 -5.85 -12.27
N PRO A 64 13.68 -6.26 -10.99
CA PRO A 64 12.68 -6.12 -9.93
C PRO A 64 12.33 -4.66 -9.62
N VAL A 65 13.29 -3.74 -9.74
CA VAL A 65 13.08 -2.30 -9.50
C VAL A 65 12.27 -1.68 -10.65
N ALA A 66 12.61 -2.00 -11.89
CA ALA A 66 11.84 -1.59 -13.06
C ALA A 66 10.37 -2.05 -12.96
N ALA A 67 10.15 -3.31 -12.51
CA ALA A 67 8.81 -3.85 -12.30
C ALA A 67 8.06 -3.12 -11.16
N LEU A 68 8.74 -2.76 -10.06
CA LEU A 68 8.15 -1.97 -8.98
C LEU A 68 7.69 -0.59 -9.48
N ARG A 69 8.59 0.14 -10.14
CA ARG A 69 8.30 1.48 -10.66
C ARG A 69 7.17 1.44 -11.69
N ALA A 70 7.20 0.49 -12.60
CA ALA A 70 6.10 0.30 -13.56
C ALA A 70 4.76 -0.01 -12.88
N ALA A 71 4.76 -0.80 -11.79
CA ALA A 71 3.54 -1.08 -11.02
C ALA A 71 3.01 0.18 -10.32
N ILE A 72 3.89 1.01 -9.77
CA ILE A 72 3.50 2.29 -9.17
C ILE A 72 3.00 3.26 -10.24
N ASP A 73 3.70 3.38 -11.36
CA ASP A 73 3.34 4.28 -12.46
C ASP A 73 1.95 3.96 -13.02
N GLY A 74 1.70 2.68 -13.29
CA GLY A 74 0.42 2.20 -13.83
C GLY A 74 -0.76 2.27 -12.84
N ALA A 75 -0.52 2.54 -11.57
CA ALA A 75 -1.56 2.66 -10.56
C ALA A 75 -2.08 4.10 -10.44
N ALA A 76 -3.38 4.23 -10.25
CA ALA A 76 -4.03 5.52 -9.96
C ALA A 76 -3.81 5.98 -8.51
N ALA A 77 -3.63 5.03 -7.58
CA ALA A 77 -3.35 5.29 -6.17
C ALA A 77 -2.63 4.10 -5.52
N VAL A 78 -2.09 4.29 -4.33
CA VAL A 78 -1.37 3.25 -3.58
C VAL A 78 -1.97 3.10 -2.17
N LEU A 79 -2.23 1.86 -1.76
CA LEU A 79 -2.60 1.51 -0.39
C LEU A 79 -1.50 0.66 0.26
N ILE A 80 -0.98 1.12 1.38
CA ILE A 80 0.11 0.47 2.12
C ILE A 80 -0.44 -0.20 3.38
N CYS A 81 0.05 -1.41 3.68
CA CYS A 81 -0.14 -2.02 4.99
C CYS A 81 1.19 -2.63 5.45
N ALA A 82 1.84 -2.02 6.42
CA ALA A 82 3.17 -2.43 6.90
C ALA A 82 3.16 -2.72 8.41
N PRO A 83 3.90 -3.74 8.88
CA PRO A 83 4.09 -3.97 10.31
C PRO A 83 5.09 -2.97 10.89
N GLU A 84 5.10 -2.88 12.21
CA GLU A 84 6.14 -2.17 12.95
C GLU A 84 7.19 -3.16 13.46
N TYR A 85 8.46 -2.92 13.12
CA TYR A 85 9.62 -3.65 13.66
C TYR A 85 10.60 -2.66 14.27
N ALA A 86 10.99 -2.91 15.52
CA ALA A 86 11.90 -2.04 16.26
C ALA A 86 11.47 -0.55 16.27
N GLY A 87 10.16 -0.30 16.39
CA GLY A 87 9.60 1.04 16.47
C GLY A 87 9.50 1.80 15.14
N THR A 88 9.72 1.13 13.99
CA THR A 88 9.69 1.76 12.67
C THR A 88 9.22 0.78 11.57
N LEU A 89 9.38 1.14 10.29
CA LEU A 89 9.11 0.28 9.15
C LEU A 89 10.08 -0.92 9.10
N PRO A 90 9.63 -2.07 8.57
CA PRO A 90 10.55 -3.15 8.21
C PRO A 90 11.61 -2.66 7.23
N GLY A 91 12.87 -3.11 7.41
CA GLY A 91 13.96 -2.76 6.51
C GLY A 91 13.68 -3.09 5.04
N SER A 92 13.03 -4.23 4.76
CA SER A 92 12.61 -4.60 3.40
C SER A 92 11.62 -3.62 2.78
N PHE A 93 10.70 -3.07 3.58
CA PHE A 93 9.73 -2.10 3.07
C PHE A 93 10.35 -0.70 2.94
N LYS A 94 11.22 -0.32 3.87
CA LYS A 94 12.00 0.93 3.73
C LYS A 94 12.86 0.87 2.45
N ASN A 95 13.49 -0.28 2.17
CA ASN A 95 14.23 -0.52 0.94
C ASN A 95 13.38 -0.35 -0.33
N LEU A 96 12.12 -0.82 -0.32
CA LEU A 96 11.18 -0.56 -1.41
C LEU A 96 10.98 0.95 -1.62
N LEU A 97 10.75 1.70 -0.54
CA LEU A 97 10.56 3.14 -0.61
C LEU A 97 11.83 3.88 -1.05
N ASP A 98 13.02 3.39 -0.71
CA ASP A 98 14.28 3.96 -1.19
C ASP A 98 14.38 3.87 -2.72
N TRP A 99 13.93 2.78 -3.32
CA TRP A 99 13.88 2.62 -4.77
C TRP A 99 12.88 3.54 -5.49
N THR A 100 12.02 4.28 -4.76
CA THR A 100 11.14 5.30 -5.37
C THR A 100 11.78 6.70 -5.40
N VAL A 101 12.94 6.90 -4.77
CA VAL A 101 13.56 8.23 -4.63
C VAL A 101 14.14 8.75 -5.94
N GLY A 102 14.76 7.88 -6.75
CA GLY A 102 15.36 8.27 -8.03
C GLY A 102 14.37 8.35 -9.19
N GLY A 103 13.09 8.01 -8.95
CA GLY A 103 12.02 8.09 -9.94
C GLY A 103 10.98 9.15 -9.59
N THR A 104 9.99 9.31 -10.45
CA THR A 104 8.86 10.24 -10.26
C THR A 104 7.52 9.52 -10.17
N GLU A 105 7.50 8.20 -10.21
CA GLU A 105 6.29 7.39 -10.36
C GLU A 105 5.34 7.51 -9.17
N ILE A 106 5.89 7.86 -7.99
CA ILE A 106 5.11 8.07 -6.75
C ILE A 106 4.79 9.55 -6.50
N CYS A 107 5.43 10.49 -7.22
CA CYS A 107 5.18 11.93 -7.05
C CYS A 107 3.72 12.26 -7.38
N ASP A 108 3.10 13.07 -6.53
CA ASP A 108 1.69 13.50 -6.60
C ASP A 108 0.67 12.34 -6.63
N LYS A 109 1.13 11.09 -6.49
CA LYS A 109 0.26 9.91 -6.44
C LYS A 109 -0.47 9.85 -5.11
N PRO A 110 -1.81 9.68 -5.10
CA PRO A 110 -2.58 9.47 -3.89
C PRO A 110 -2.12 8.21 -3.15
N VAL A 111 -1.71 8.35 -1.90
CA VAL A 111 -1.23 7.26 -1.05
C VAL A 111 -1.93 7.30 0.29
N ALA A 112 -2.33 6.13 0.79
CA ALA A 112 -2.79 5.95 2.15
C ALA A 112 -2.18 4.69 2.77
N TRP A 113 -2.32 4.54 4.10
CA TRP A 113 -1.95 3.30 4.78
C TRP A 113 -3.00 2.84 5.77
N VAL A 114 -3.03 1.52 5.95
CA VAL A 114 -3.84 0.88 6.98
C VAL A 114 -2.91 0.28 8.04
N ASN A 115 -3.14 0.63 9.30
CA ASN A 115 -2.45 0.04 10.43
C ASN A 115 -3.23 -1.19 10.94
N ALA A 116 -2.71 -2.39 10.68
CA ALA A 116 -3.31 -3.67 11.07
C ALA A 116 -3.07 -4.05 12.53
N ALA A 117 -2.26 -3.28 13.26
CA ALA A 117 -1.88 -3.58 14.65
C ALA A 117 -2.99 -3.21 15.65
N ALA A 118 -2.98 -3.87 16.80
CA ALA A 118 -3.84 -3.52 17.91
C ALA A 118 -3.66 -2.05 18.36
N PRO A 119 -4.68 -1.43 19.01
CA PRO A 119 -4.56 -0.09 19.53
C PRO A 119 -3.28 0.12 20.37
N GLY A 120 -2.61 1.26 20.20
CA GLY A 120 -1.35 1.60 20.86
C GLY A 120 -0.10 0.94 20.23
N ARG A 121 -0.25 0.28 19.08
CA ARG A 121 0.88 -0.30 18.32
C ARG A 121 0.87 0.19 16.87
N GLY A 122 2.03 0.14 16.22
CA GLY A 122 2.17 0.53 14.82
C GLY A 122 2.29 2.04 14.58
N GLU A 123 2.40 2.83 15.64
CA GLU A 123 2.52 4.30 15.53
C GLU A 123 3.87 4.73 14.95
N GLY A 124 4.95 4.02 15.33
CA GLY A 124 6.29 4.30 14.80
C GLY A 124 6.40 4.03 13.31
N ALA A 125 5.77 2.95 12.83
CA ALA A 125 5.71 2.67 11.40
C ALA A 125 4.88 3.73 10.65
N ALA A 126 3.74 4.15 11.18
CA ALA A 126 2.89 5.20 10.59
C ALA A 126 3.62 6.56 10.54
N ALA A 127 4.31 6.93 11.62
CA ALA A 127 5.11 8.16 11.67
C ALA A 127 6.25 8.13 10.63
N THR A 128 6.94 6.99 10.51
CA THR A 128 7.98 6.81 9.51
C THR A 128 7.43 6.87 8.09
N LEU A 129 6.27 6.24 7.83
CA LEU A 129 5.60 6.33 6.52
C LEU A 129 5.30 7.77 6.15
N ARG A 130 4.67 8.54 7.04
CA ARG A 130 4.37 9.95 6.80
C ARG A 130 5.61 10.75 6.44
N THR A 131 6.71 10.55 7.18
CA THR A 131 7.98 11.22 6.90
C THR A 131 8.53 10.84 5.52
N VAL A 132 8.63 9.54 5.23
CA VAL A 132 9.24 9.06 3.98
C VAL A 132 8.39 9.47 2.77
N LEU A 133 7.06 9.28 2.84
CA LEU A 133 6.15 9.65 1.76
C LEU A 133 6.16 11.16 1.48
N GLY A 134 6.30 12.00 2.53
CA GLY A 134 6.49 13.44 2.36
C GLY A 134 7.78 13.79 1.61
N HIS A 135 8.86 13.00 1.77
CA HIS A 135 10.11 13.21 1.04
C HIS A 135 10.08 12.66 -0.39
N THR A 136 9.25 11.66 -0.68
CA THR A 136 9.10 11.11 -2.04
C THR A 136 8.09 11.88 -2.89
N GLY A 137 7.45 12.90 -2.34
CA GLY A 137 6.47 13.71 -3.05
C GLY A 137 5.10 13.06 -3.23
N ALA A 138 4.82 11.96 -2.53
CA ALA A 138 3.51 11.31 -2.57
C ALA A 138 2.41 12.18 -1.97
N ALA A 139 1.22 12.19 -2.56
CA ALA A 139 0.03 12.87 -2.05
C ALA A 139 -0.66 12.01 -1.00
N VAL A 140 -0.37 12.23 0.29
CA VAL A 140 -0.98 11.45 1.37
C VAL A 140 -2.44 11.85 1.56
N VAL A 141 -3.37 10.89 1.41
CA VAL A 141 -4.81 11.05 1.67
C VAL A 141 -5.06 10.73 3.15
N GLU A 142 -4.94 11.73 4.01
CA GLU A 142 -4.96 11.56 5.47
C GLU A 142 -6.25 10.91 5.99
N GLU A 143 -7.41 11.21 5.39
CA GLU A 143 -8.71 10.62 5.76
C GLU A 143 -8.79 9.13 5.45
N ALA A 144 -7.94 8.64 4.55
CA ALA A 144 -7.82 7.24 4.20
C ALA A 144 -6.74 6.51 5.04
N CYS A 145 -5.99 7.23 5.87
CA CYS A 145 -5.00 6.65 6.77
C CYS A 145 -5.69 6.19 8.07
N VAL A 146 -6.02 4.90 8.16
CA VAL A 146 -6.85 4.38 9.24
C VAL A 146 -6.22 3.18 9.95
N ARG A 147 -6.78 2.83 11.10
CA ARG A 147 -6.48 1.59 11.80
C ARG A 147 -7.59 0.56 11.56
N VAL A 148 -7.21 -0.61 11.08
CA VAL A 148 -8.09 -1.79 10.96
C VAL A 148 -7.42 -2.93 11.72
N PRO A 149 -7.64 -3.03 13.05
CA PRO A 149 -6.93 -4.00 13.87
C PRO A 149 -7.37 -5.42 13.50
N VAL A 150 -6.39 -6.27 13.22
CA VAL A 150 -6.65 -7.69 12.99
C VAL A 150 -6.65 -8.40 14.34
N GLY A 151 -7.82 -8.85 14.77
CA GLY A 151 -7.98 -9.62 16.00
C GLY A 151 -7.19 -10.94 15.96
N GLY A 152 -6.86 -11.47 17.16
CA GLY A 152 -6.13 -12.73 17.32
C GLY A 152 -6.95 -14.00 17.03
N GLY A 153 -8.17 -13.88 16.47
CA GLY A 153 -8.99 -15.01 16.08
C GLY A 153 -8.45 -15.76 14.84
N GLU A 154 -8.87 -17.00 14.68
CA GLU A 154 -8.55 -17.76 13.47
C GLU A 154 -9.10 -17.03 12.23
N PRO A 155 -8.30 -16.95 11.14
CA PRO A 155 -8.81 -16.40 9.89
C PRO A 155 -9.93 -17.26 9.34
N ALA A 156 -10.82 -16.66 8.54
CA ALA A 156 -11.75 -17.43 7.71
C ALA A 156 -10.98 -18.41 6.81
N ALA A 157 -11.65 -19.40 6.27
CA ALA A 157 -11.04 -20.45 5.44
C ALA A 157 -10.31 -19.88 4.20
N ASP A 158 -10.75 -18.74 3.69
CA ASP A 158 -10.14 -17.99 2.59
C ASP A 158 -9.02 -17.01 3.04
N GLY A 159 -8.78 -16.92 4.37
CA GLY A 159 -7.78 -16.03 4.96
C GLY A 159 -8.22 -14.57 5.05
N LEU A 160 -9.44 -14.20 4.68
CA LEU A 160 -9.94 -12.83 4.71
C LEU A 160 -10.45 -12.41 6.11
N LEU A 161 -10.57 -11.12 6.31
CA LEU A 161 -11.25 -10.56 7.49
C LEU A 161 -12.75 -10.72 7.33
N THR A 162 -13.40 -11.26 8.36
CA THR A 162 -14.85 -11.47 8.42
C THR A 162 -15.59 -10.36 9.16
N ASP A 163 -14.86 -9.52 9.91
CA ASP A 163 -15.44 -8.40 10.64
C ASP A 163 -16.08 -7.39 9.67
N PRO A 164 -17.40 -7.14 9.76
CA PRO A 164 -18.08 -6.20 8.88
C PRO A 164 -17.54 -4.76 9.01
N ALA A 165 -17.18 -4.32 10.21
CA ALA A 165 -16.64 -2.97 10.44
C ALA A 165 -15.28 -2.80 9.75
N ALA A 166 -14.41 -3.80 9.83
CA ALA A 166 -13.13 -3.79 9.13
C ALA A 166 -13.31 -3.73 7.60
N ARG A 167 -14.28 -4.45 7.05
CA ARG A 167 -14.59 -4.43 5.61
C ARG A 167 -15.18 -3.09 5.16
N GLU A 168 -16.03 -2.48 5.98
CA GLU A 168 -16.59 -1.15 5.74
C GLU A 168 -15.50 -0.07 5.75
N ASP A 169 -14.58 -0.12 6.73
CA ASP A 169 -13.42 0.79 6.77
C ASP A 169 -12.56 0.64 5.52
N LEU A 170 -12.28 -0.59 5.07
CA LEU A 170 -11.52 -0.83 3.85
C LEU A 170 -12.25 -0.33 2.59
N ALA A 171 -13.57 -0.50 2.51
CA ALA A 171 -14.38 0.04 1.42
C ALA A 171 -14.28 1.58 1.37
N ARG A 172 -14.36 2.24 2.53
CA ARG A 172 -14.21 3.69 2.64
C ARG A 172 -12.82 4.15 2.23
N VAL A 173 -11.77 3.48 2.66
CA VAL A 173 -10.38 3.78 2.27
C VAL A 173 -10.20 3.72 0.75
N LEU A 174 -10.69 2.64 0.12
CA LEU A 174 -10.60 2.46 -1.32
C LEU A 174 -11.39 3.54 -2.09
N ALA A 175 -12.57 3.91 -1.61
CA ALA A 175 -13.38 4.97 -2.21
C ALA A 175 -12.69 6.34 -2.13
N LEU A 176 -12.06 6.68 -0.99
CA LEU A 176 -11.30 7.92 -0.82
C LEU A 176 -10.07 7.97 -1.75
N LEU A 177 -9.33 6.88 -1.86
CA LEU A 177 -8.20 6.79 -2.79
C LEU A 177 -8.64 6.92 -4.25
N ALA A 178 -9.75 6.26 -4.64
CA ALA A 178 -10.29 6.38 -5.98
C ALA A 178 -10.82 7.79 -6.29
N ALA A 179 -11.37 8.49 -5.31
CA ALA A 179 -11.78 9.89 -5.45
C ALA A 179 -10.59 10.81 -5.67
N ALA A 180 -9.56 10.71 -4.81
CA ALA A 180 -8.32 11.49 -4.93
C ALA A 180 -7.62 11.24 -6.28
N ALA A 181 -7.60 10.00 -6.76
CA ALA A 181 -7.03 9.65 -8.06
C ALA A 181 -7.75 10.31 -9.24
N ARG A 182 -9.08 10.50 -9.14
CA ARG A 182 -9.84 11.22 -10.18
C ARG A 182 -9.53 12.71 -10.23
N GLU A 183 -9.24 13.31 -9.07
CA GLU A 183 -8.87 14.73 -8.97
C GLU A 183 -7.50 15.00 -9.58
N THR A 184 -6.52 14.12 -9.34
CA THR A 184 -5.17 14.23 -9.91
C THR A 184 -5.09 13.88 -11.38
N GLY A 185 -5.91 12.95 -11.89
CA GLY A 185 -5.94 12.55 -13.30
C GLY A 185 -6.73 13.49 -14.22
N GLY A 186 -7.43 14.49 -13.68
CA GLY A 186 -8.23 15.47 -14.42
C GLY A 186 -7.55 16.83 -14.61
N ALA A 187 -6.34 17.01 -14.12
CA ALA A 187 -5.53 18.20 -14.29
C ALA A 187 -4.49 17.99 -15.40
#